data_f430b3ba97c2b096130b2b1874617250
#
_entry.id   f430b3ba97c2b096130b2b1874617250
#
_cell.length_a   1.000
_cell.length_b   1.000
_cell.length_c   1.000
_cell.angle_alpha   90.00
_cell.angle_beta   90.00
_cell.angle_gamma   90.00
#
_symmetry.space_group_name_H-M   'P 1'
#
loop_
_entity.id
_entity.type
_entity.pdbx_description
1 polymer ?
#
loop_
_entity_poly.entity_id
_entity_poly.type
_entity_poly.pdbx_seq_one_letter_code
_entity_poly.pdbx_strand_id
1 'polypeptide(L)'
;NFSEKTLEKKKKERGIKGNHVWLNESLLVAEFQVTDTSEHQTIYEFSRSRAFQVEIIKIIRGDKLINMPKSDEMVLSGDILHMMGTHDEIEACMMLLEKEDCIEYTERPDVTLKDYLYAQTFYGIEPERQLICCPIRIDSDSEFLRRSIKNSRIRERYRGTVIGIERDNLPIPNPDVETMIQKGDIIWVLGSQRMADSLIKGGILKDK
;
A
#
# COMPACT_ATOMS: atom_id res chain seq x y z
N ASN A 1 11.43 -3.37 -29.64
CA ASN A 1 10.56 -4.57 -29.72
C ASN A 1 11.06 -5.78 -28.92
N PHE A 2 12.30 -5.77 -28.42
CA PHE A 2 12.81 -6.85 -27.59
C PHE A 2 12.43 -6.66 -26.10
N SER A 3 12.23 -5.41 -25.68
CA SER A 3 11.91 -5.06 -24.29
C SER A 3 10.47 -5.40 -23.89
N GLU A 4 9.48 -5.22 -24.76
CA GLU A 4 8.05 -5.49 -24.44
C GLU A 4 7.75 -6.97 -24.27
N LYS A 5 8.28 -7.83 -25.15
CA LYS A 5 8.08 -9.29 -25.05
C LYS A 5 8.77 -9.90 -23.83
N THR A 6 9.90 -9.35 -23.42
CA THR A 6 10.61 -9.78 -22.20
C THR A 6 9.89 -9.31 -20.94
N LEU A 7 9.26 -8.14 -20.99
CA LEU A 7 8.40 -7.58 -19.95
C LEU A 7 7.11 -8.40 -19.76
N GLU A 8 6.44 -8.79 -20.85
CA GLU A 8 5.24 -9.63 -20.79
C GLU A 8 5.55 -11.04 -20.29
N LYS A 9 6.69 -11.61 -20.66
CA LYS A 9 7.12 -12.93 -20.20
C LYS A 9 7.41 -12.94 -18.69
N LYS A 10 8.07 -11.91 -18.18
CA LYS A 10 8.30 -11.73 -16.72
C LYS A 10 7.02 -11.39 -15.95
N LYS A 11 6.04 -10.71 -16.54
CA LYS A 11 4.70 -10.51 -15.98
C LYS A 11 3.94 -11.81 -15.81
N LYS A 12 4.10 -12.77 -16.74
CA LYS A 12 3.46 -14.09 -16.70
C LYS A 12 4.03 -15.00 -15.60
N GLU A 13 5.32 -14.85 -15.29
CA GLU A 13 6.02 -15.71 -14.33
C GLU A 13 5.79 -15.30 -12.87
N ARG A 14 5.29 -14.09 -12.57
CA ARG A 14 5.08 -13.56 -11.21
C ARG A 14 3.61 -13.50 -10.75
N GLY A 15 2.71 -14.23 -11.39
CA GLY A 15 1.36 -14.45 -10.87
C GLY A 15 0.39 -13.25 -10.89
N ILE A 16 0.77 -12.12 -11.51
CA ILE A 16 -0.18 -11.04 -11.83
C ILE A 16 -0.92 -11.44 -13.12
N LYS A 17 -1.76 -12.45 -13.03
CA LYS A 17 -2.69 -12.82 -14.09
C LYS A 17 -3.97 -12.02 -13.89
N GLY A 18 -4.16 -10.99 -14.70
CA GLY A 18 -5.41 -10.24 -14.79
C GLY A 18 -5.15 -8.82 -15.29
N ASN A 19 -6.09 -8.32 -16.05
CA ASN A 19 -6.06 -6.96 -16.57
C ASN A 19 -6.49 -5.98 -15.46
N HIS A 20 -5.74 -5.95 -14.34
CA HIS A 20 -6.01 -5.10 -13.18
C HIS A 20 -5.40 -3.71 -13.38
N VAL A 21 -5.69 -3.12 -14.53
CA VAL A 21 -5.17 -1.82 -14.98
C VAL A 21 -5.57 -0.72 -13.99
N TRP A 22 -6.76 -0.80 -13.42
CA TRP A 22 -7.33 0.22 -12.56
C TRP A 22 -6.56 0.44 -11.24
N LEU A 23 -6.12 -0.64 -10.56
CA LEU A 23 -5.32 -0.53 -9.35
C LEU A 23 -4.03 0.24 -9.60
N ASN A 24 -3.49 0.05 -10.78
CA ASN A 24 -2.20 0.59 -11.18
C ASN A 24 -2.26 2.06 -11.59
N GLU A 25 -3.43 2.54 -12.02
CA GLU A 25 -3.62 3.91 -12.53
C GLU A 25 -4.33 4.81 -11.52
N SER A 26 -5.10 4.22 -10.58
CA SER A 26 -5.91 4.97 -9.61
C SER A 26 -5.16 5.29 -8.31
N LEU A 27 -4.08 4.57 -8.00
CA LEU A 27 -3.30 4.79 -6.79
C LEU A 27 -1.90 5.31 -7.14
N LEU A 28 -1.53 6.40 -6.49
CA LEU A 28 -0.23 7.05 -6.61
C LEU A 28 0.57 6.87 -5.33
N VAL A 29 1.88 6.96 -5.45
CA VAL A 29 2.82 7.05 -4.33
C VAL A 29 3.57 8.36 -4.44
N ALA A 30 3.42 9.20 -3.43
CA ALA A 30 4.11 10.47 -3.27
C ALA A 30 5.18 10.36 -2.17
N GLU A 31 6.24 11.15 -2.30
CA GLU A 31 7.36 11.19 -1.36
C GLU A 31 7.37 12.50 -0.59
N PHE A 32 7.43 12.40 0.74
CA PHE A 32 7.49 13.54 1.65
C PHE A 32 8.68 13.40 2.58
N GLN A 33 9.35 14.49 2.87
CA GLN A 33 10.45 14.54 3.83
C GLN A 33 10.00 15.22 5.13
N VAL A 34 10.24 14.57 6.24
CA VAL A 34 10.02 15.15 7.58
C VAL A 34 11.22 16.03 7.91
N THR A 35 10.99 17.34 8.00
CA THR A 35 12.05 18.34 8.24
C THR A 35 12.28 18.57 9.72
N ASP A 36 11.20 18.71 10.50
CA ASP A 36 11.26 18.86 11.95
C ASP A 36 10.11 18.10 12.61
N THR A 37 10.41 17.42 13.70
CA THR A 37 9.43 16.87 14.61
C THR A 37 9.72 17.40 16.01
N SER A 38 9.27 18.61 16.28
CA SER A 38 9.28 19.18 17.64
C SER A 38 8.43 18.35 18.61
N GLU A 39 7.47 17.62 18.07
CA GLU A 39 6.63 16.67 18.79
C GLU A 39 6.94 15.24 18.33
N HIS A 40 7.30 14.38 19.27
CA HIS A 40 7.46 12.95 18.99
C HIS A 40 6.08 12.34 18.75
N GLN A 41 5.73 12.09 17.50
CA GLN A 41 4.44 11.55 17.09
C GLN A 41 4.60 10.14 16.51
N THR A 42 3.69 9.25 16.90
CA THR A 42 3.50 7.98 16.22
C THR A 42 2.80 8.21 14.87
N ILE A 43 2.89 7.25 13.96
CA ILE A 43 2.13 7.31 12.69
C ILE A 43 0.63 7.53 12.96
N TYR A 44 0.09 6.89 13.99
CA TYR A 44 -1.32 7.06 14.34
C TYR A 44 -1.66 8.51 14.71
N GLU A 45 -0.86 9.12 15.58
CA GLU A 45 -1.05 10.52 16.00
C GLU A 45 -0.83 11.47 14.83
N PHE A 46 0.23 11.24 14.06
CA PHE A 46 0.58 12.02 12.88
C PHE A 46 -0.54 12.01 11.83
N SER A 47 -1.09 10.84 11.50
CA SER A 47 -2.18 10.72 10.52
C SER A 47 -3.51 11.24 11.06
N ARG A 48 -3.81 10.97 12.34
CA ARG A 48 -5.08 11.38 12.95
C ARG A 48 -5.18 12.89 13.15
N SER A 49 -4.13 13.55 13.59
CA SER A 49 -4.11 15.00 13.81
C SER A 49 -4.39 15.77 12.54
N ARG A 50 -4.05 15.19 11.39
CA ARG A 50 -4.17 15.81 10.06
C ARG A 50 -5.35 15.29 9.24
N ALA A 51 -6.07 14.28 9.75
CA ALA A 51 -7.17 13.62 9.04
C ALA A 51 -6.79 13.13 7.63
N PHE A 52 -5.55 12.64 7.47
CA PHE A 52 -5.09 12.11 6.19
C PHE A 52 -5.89 10.87 5.76
N GLN A 53 -6.24 10.85 4.49
CA GLN A 53 -6.82 9.66 3.84
C GLN A 53 -5.76 8.86 3.09
N VAL A 54 -4.52 9.33 3.06
CA VAL A 54 -3.38 8.62 2.48
C VAL A 54 -2.79 7.63 3.47
N GLU A 55 -2.24 6.54 2.95
CA GLU A 55 -1.58 5.48 3.74
C GLU A 55 -0.07 5.62 3.68
N ILE A 56 0.62 5.67 4.82
CA ILE A 56 2.08 5.61 4.89
C ILE A 56 2.50 4.15 4.67
N ILE A 57 3.01 3.83 3.48
CA ILE A 57 3.39 2.47 3.10
C ILE A 57 4.86 2.15 3.35
N LYS A 58 5.71 3.17 3.46
CA LYS A 58 7.15 3.03 3.72
C LYS A 58 7.70 4.24 4.43
N ILE A 59 8.65 3.99 5.35
CA ILE A 59 9.54 5.00 5.91
C ILE A 59 10.97 4.65 5.51
N ILE A 60 11.72 5.63 5.01
CA ILE A 60 13.17 5.54 4.79
C ILE A 60 13.83 6.39 5.88
N ARG A 61 14.58 5.74 6.75
CA ARG A 61 15.29 6.36 7.89
C ARG A 61 16.77 6.05 7.78
N GLY A 62 17.54 6.96 7.21
CA GLY A 62 18.93 6.66 6.82
C GLY A 62 18.97 5.43 5.90
N ASP A 63 19.74 4.42 6.27
CA ASP A 63 19.84 3.16 5.50
C ASP A 63 18.72 2.14 5.80
N LYS A 64 17.84 2.45 6.75
CA LYS A 64 16.77 1.54 7.17
C LYS A 64 15.50 1.77 6.36
N LEU A 65 14.96 0.70 5.77
CA LEU A 65 13.65 0.66 5.12
C LEU A 65 12.63 0.02 6.07
N ILE A 66 11.57 0.75 6.39
CA ILE A 66 10.46 0.27 7.22
C ILE A 66 9.23 0.17 6.31
N ASN A 67 8.95 -1.03 5.83
CA ASN A 67 7.77 -1.32 5.01
C ASN A 67 6.55 -1.57 5.89
N MET A 68 5.41 -1.05 5.48
CA MET A 68 4.13 -1.17 6.20
C MET A 68 4.32 -0.87 7.69
N PRO A 69 4.76 0.36 8.03
CA PRO A 69 5.04 0.71 9.40
C PRO A 69 3.79 0.54 10.27
N LYS A 70 3.99 0.15 11.51
CA LYS A 70 2.89 0.02 12.46
C LYS A 70 2.38 1.40 12.88
N SER A 71 1.15 1.44 13.39
CA SER A 71 0.55 2.68 13.90
C SER A 71 1.30 3.31 15.08
N ASP A 72 2.06 2.49 15.83
CA ASP A 72 2.92 2.90 16.95
C ASP A 72 4.37 3.22 16.53
N GLU A 73 4.73 3.10 15.25
CA GLU A 73 6.03 3.54 14.75
C GLU A 73 6.14 5.06 14.86
N MET A 74 7.28 5.52 15.35
CA MET A 74 7.56 6.96 15.49
C MET A 74 7.87 7.57 14.12
N VAL A 75 7.41 8.79 13.90
CA VAL A 75 7.84 9.66 12.80
C VAL A 75 8.95 10.55 13.33
N LEU A 76 10.11 10.54 12.68
CA LEU A 76 11.29 11.25 13.13
C LEU A 76 11.77 12.26 12.07
N SER A 77 12.41 13.33 12.54
CA SER A 77 13.08 14.29 11.66
C SER A 77 14.09 13.57 10.75
N GLY A 78 14.10 13.92 9.48
CA GLY A 78 14.91 13.28 8.44
C GLY A 78 14.30 12.03 7.84
N ASP A 79 13.15 11.54 8.32
CA ASP A 79 12.43 10.44 7.69
C ASP A 79 11.92 10.86 6.30
N ILE A 80 12.00 9.94 5.35
CA ILE A 80 11.31 10.06 4.06
C ILE A 80 10.10 9.13 4.11
N LEU A 81 8.92 9.70 3.95
CA LEU A 81 7.65 8.98 3.99
C LEU A 81 7.16 8.75 2.56
N HIS A 82 6.89 7.51 2.21
CA HIS A 82 6.15 7.18 0.99
C HIS A 82 4.68 7.01 1.35
N MET A 83 3.86 7.91 0.85
CA MET A 83 2.43 7.95 1.10
C MET A 83 1.67 7.54 -0.15
N MET A 84 0.70 6.65 0.00
CA MET A 84 -0.13 6.14 -1.08
C MET A 84 -1.57 6.63 -0.94
N GLY A 85 -2.17 7.00 -2.04
CA GLY A 85 -3.57 7.41 -2.12
C GLY A 85 -4.01 7.60 -3.57
N THR A 86 -5.27 7.98 -3.76
CA THR A 86 -5.75 8.48 -5.05
C THR A 86 -5.13 9.85 -5.34
N HIS A 87 -5.25 10.33 -6.57
CA HIS A 87 -4.76 11.67 -6.93
C HIS A 87 -5.33 12.75 -6.01
N ASP A 88 -6.65 12.74 -5.80
CA ASP A 88 -7.34 13.74 -4.98
C ASP A 88 -6.92 13.67 -3.50
N GLU A 89 -6.66 12.47 -2.98
CA GLU A 89 -6.19 12.27 -1.60
C GLU A 89 -4.75 12.76 -1.41
N ILE A 90 -3.87 12.52 -2.37
CA ILE A 90 -2.49 13.04 -2.36
C ILE A 90 -2.51 14.56 -2.45
N GLU A 91 -3.29 15.14 -3.36
CA GLU A 91 -3.42 16.60 -3.51
C GLU A 91 -3.96 17.24 -2.23
N ALA A 92 -5.00 16.67 -1.63
CA ALA A 92 -5.53 17.13 -0.36
C ALA A 92 -4.50 17.05 0.78
N CYS A 93 -3.70 15.98 0.80
CA CYS A 93 -2.62 15.81 1.76
C CYS A 93 -1.54 16.90 1.57
N MET A 94 -1.12 17.17 0.33
CA MET A 94 -0.16 18.25 0.02
C MET A 94 -0.66 19.61 0.51
N MET A 95 -1.92 19.97 0.22
CA MET A 95 -2.53 21.24 0.65
C MET A 95 -2.57 21.39 2.19
N LEU A 96 -2.73 20.30 2.92
CA LEU A 96 -2.70 20.30 4.38
C LEU A 96 -1.28 20.48 4.90
N LEU A 97 -0.31 19.82 4.28
CA LEU A 97 1.10 19.85 4.69
C LEU A 97 1.81 21.15 4.34
N GLU A 98 1.42 21.84 3.26
CA GLU A 98 1.96 23.18 2.92
C GLU A 98 1.81 24.21 4.04
N LYS A 99 0.90 23.96 4.99
CA LYS A 99 0.65 24.83 6.15
C LYS A 99 1.51 24.46 7.35
N GLU A 100 2.27 23.39 7.27
CA GLU A 100 3.08 22.86 8.36
C GLU A 100 4.56 22.91 8.00
N ASP A 101 5.37 23.55 8.85
CA ASP A 101 6.81 23.70 8.63
C ASP A 101 7.61 22.39 8.89
N CYS A 102 6.93 21.31 9.30
CA CYS A 102 7.59 20.07 9.71
C CYS A 102 7.68 19.00 8.63
N ILE A 103 7.05 19.21 7.47
CA ILE A 103 7.04 18.28 6.36
C ILE A 103 7.12 19.03 5.04
N GLU A 104 7.93 18.52 4.13
CA GLU A 104 8.08 19.03 2.77
C GLU A 104 7.75 17.92 1.77
N TYR A 105 6.97 18.26 0.75
CA TYR A 105 6.83 17.44 -0.44
C TYR A 105 8.15 17.48 -1.21
N THR A 106 8.67 16.30 -1.58
CA THR A 106 9.90 16.25 -2.36
C THR A 106 9.59 16.56 -3.83
N GLU A 107 10.54 17.15 -4.55
CA GLU A 107 10.37 17.46 -5.98
C GLU A 107 10.32 16.19 -6.88
N ARG A 108 10.27 15.01 -6.29
CA ARG A 108 10.12 13.78 -7.05
C ARG A 108 8.69 13.64 -7.53
N PRO A 109 8.48 13.35 -8.83
CA PRO A 109 7.14 13.18 -9.36
C PRO A 109 6.45 11.98 -8.71
N ASP A 110 5.15 12.12 -8.46
CA ASP A 110 4.31 11.00 -8.07
C ASP A 110 4.39 9.90 -9.11
N VAL A 111 4.44 8.67 -8.64
CA VAL A 111 4.46 7.49 -9.50
C VAL A 111 3.25 6.62 -9.23
N THR A 112 2.75 5.94 -10.25
CA THR A 112 1.69 4.96 -10.04
C THR A 112 2.17 3.86 -9.10
N LEU A 113 1.27 3.29 -8.29
CA LEU A 113 1.62 2.17 -7.42
C LEU A 113 2.25 1.01 -8.20
N LYS A 114 1.80 0.77 -9.42
CA LYS A 114 2.39 -0.22 -10.33
C LYS A 114 3.86 0.06 -10.62
N ASP A 115 4.17 1.27 -11.04
CA ASP A 115 5.53 1.65 -11.38
C ASP A 115 6.42 1.65 -10.13
N TYR A 116 5.87 2.07 -9.00
CA TYR A 116 6.53 2.00 -7.71
C TYR A 116 6.91 0.57 -7.32
N LEU A 117 5.96 -0.38 -7.42
CA LEU A 117 6.23 -1.80 -7.11
C LEU A 117 7.19 -2.43 -8.12
N TYR A 118 7.10 -2.05 -9.39
CA TYR A 118 8.01 -2.52 -10.43
C TYR A 118 9.44 -2.01 -10.24
N ALA A 119 9.58 -0.74 -9.88
CA ALA A 119 10.88 -0.11 -9.66
C ALA A 119 11.71 -0.82 -8.58
N GLN A 120 11.08 -1.35 -7.53
CA GLN A 120 11.77 -2.09 -6.48
C GLN A 120 12.58 -3.29 -7.03
N THR A 121 12.01 -3.97 -8.01
CA THR A 121 12.69 -5.10 -8.68
C THR A 121 13.84 -4.63 -9.56
N PHE A 122 13.66 -3.48 -10.21
CA PHE A 122 14.66 -2.92 -11.12
C PHE A 122 15.88 -2.39 -10.38
N TYR A 123 15.67 -1.79 -9.22
CA TYR A 123 16.75 -1.28 -8.36
C TYR A 123 17.41 -2.35 -7.48
N GLY A 124 17.09 -3.63 -7.70
CA GLY A 124 17.75 -4.73 -7.00
C GLY A 124 17.45 -4.79 -5.50
N ILE A 125 16.30 -4.25 -5.07
CA ILE A 125 15.87 -4.37 -3.68
C ILE A 125 15.61 -5.85 -3.38
N GLU A 126 16.22 -6.35 -2.32
CA GLU A 126 16.06 -7.73 -1.87
C GLU A 126 14.58 -8.10 -1.74
N PRO A 127 14.14 -9.30 -2.20
CA PRO A 127 12.73 -9.70 -2.19
C PRO A 127 12.03 -9.52 -0.84
N GLU A 128 12.73 -9.81 0.26
CA GLU A 128 12.22 -9.68 1.63
C GLU A 128 11.96 -8.22 2.03
N ARG A 129 12.58 -7.28 1.33
CA ARG A 129 12.47 -5.83 1.54
C ARG A 129 11.52 -5.16 0.53
N GLN A 130 10.94 -5.93 -0.38
CA GLN A 130 9.97 -5.41 -1.36
C GLN A 130 8.56 -5.36 -0.76
N LEU A 131 7.80 -4.37 -1.22
CA LEU A 131 6.33 -4.37 -1.09
C LEU A 131 5.74 -5.18 -2.24
N ILE A 132 4.73 -5.96 -1.94
CA ILE A 132 4.00 -6.78 -2.91
C ILE A 132 2.50 -6.60 -2.73
N CYS A 133 1.74 -6.84 -3.79
CA CYS A 133 0.29 -6.78 -3.77
C CYS A 133 -0.30 -8.17 -4.06
N CYS A 134 -1.17 -8.65 -3.17
CA CYS A 134 -1.80 -9.96 -3.26
C CYS A 134 -3.31 -9.82 -3.45
N PRO A 135 -3.91 -10.46 -4.49
CA PRO A 135 -5.34 -10.58 -4.61
C PRO A 135 -5.88 -11.71 -3.72
N ILE A 136 -6.92 -11.45 -2.97
CA ILE A 136 -7.64 -12.44 -2.16
C ILE A 136 -9.09 -12.49 -2.64
N ARG A 137 -9.50 -13.63 -3.17
CA ARG A 137 -10.90 -13.87 -3.56
C ARG A 137 -11.73 -14.23 -2.33
N ILE A 138 -12.88 -13.62 -2.21
CA ILE A 138 -13.81 -13.83 -1.10
C ILE A 138 -14.88 -14.84 -1.51
N ASP A 139 -14.70 -16.05 -1.05
CA ASP A 139 -15.65 -17.15 -1.22
C ASP A 139 -16.58 -17.27 0.01
N SER A 140 -17.50 -18.23 -0.03
CA SER A 140 -18.52 -18.41 1.03
C SER A 140 -17.94 -18.84 2.39
N ASP A 141 -16.77 -19.42 2.41
CA ASP A 141 -16.01 -19.89 3.58
C ASP A 141 -14.90 -18.95 4.02
N SER A 142 -14.74 -17.80 3.32
CA SER A 142 -13.75 -16.82 3.67
C SER A 142 -14.00 -16.22 5.06
N GLU A 143 -12.96 -16.21 5.91
CA GLU A 143 -13.01 -15.60 7.23
C GLU A 143 -13.28 -14.08 7.21
N PHE A 144 -13.06 -13.43 6.06
CA PHE A 144 -13.28 -11.99 5.88
C PHE A 144 -14.71 -11.66 5.43
N LEU A 145 -15.48 -12.67 5.02
CA LEU A 145 -16.84 -12.46 4.53
C LEU A 145 -17.72 -11.80 5.58
N ARG A 146 -18.49 -10.76 5.16
CA ARG A 146 -19.40 -9.99 6.01
C ARG A 146 -18.74 -9.22 7.16
N ARG A 147 -17.43 -8.94 7.05
CA ARG A 147 -16.71 -8.03 7.94
C ARG A 147 -16.42 -6.74 7.20
N SER A 148 -16.36 -5.62 7.92
CA SER A 148 -15.73 -4.42 7.35
C SER A 148 -14.22 -4.64 7.23
N ILE A 149 -13.55 -3.85 6.40
CA ILE A 149 -12.09 -3.90 6.27
C ILE A 149 -11.43 -3.81 7.65
N LYS A 150 -11.89 -2.87 8.49
CA LYS A 150 -11.43 -2.70 9.88
C LYS A 150 -11.61 -3.98 10.71
N ASN A 151 -12.81 -4.56 10.67
CA ASN A 151 -13.14 -5.75 11.46
C ASN A 151 -12.56 -7.05 10.87
N SER A 152 -12.05 -7.03 9.64
CA SER A 152 -11.29 -8.15 9.06
C SER A 152 -9.95 -8.36 9.74
N ARG A 153 -9.40 -7.30 10.37
CA ARG A 153 -8.12 -7.29 11.07
C ARG A 153 -6.93 -7.73 10.19
N ILE A 154 -7.03 -7.52 8.87
CA ILE A 154 -5.95 -7.86 7.92
C ILE A 154 -4.68 -7.13 8.31
N ARG A 155 -4.79 -5.86 8.70
CA ARG A 155 -3.62 -5.04 9.07
C ARG A 155 -2.90 -5.60 10.30
N GLU A 156 -3.63 -5.95 11.34
CA GLU A 156 -3.06 -6.43 12.59
C GLU A 156 -2.52 -7.86 12.47
N ARG A 157 -3.27 -8.73 11.80
CA ARG A 157 -2.94 -10.16 11.73
C ARG A 157 -1.88 -10.48 10.68
N TYR A 158 -1.95 -9.82 9.53
CA TYR A 158 -1.12 -10.15 8.37
C TYR A 158 -0.15 -9.03 7.98
N ARG A 159 -0.23 -7.85 8.60
CA ARG A 159 0.58 -6.67 8.27
C ARG A 159 0.43 -6.26 6.81
N GLY A 160 -0.80 -6.29 6.32
CA GLY A 160 -1.17 -5.82 5.00
C GLY A 160 -2.24 -4.76 5.09
N THR A 161 -2.32 -3.89 4.10
CA THR A 161 -3.44 -2.94 3.98
C THR A 161 -4.27 -3.26 2.75
N VAL A 162 -5.59 -3.18 2.89
CA VAL A 162 -6.50 -3.33 1.74
C VAL A 162 -6.45 -2.02 0.95
N ILE A 163 -5.92 -2.09 -0.25
CA ILE A 163 -5.74 -0.93 -1.14
C ILE A 163 -6.82 -0.83 -2.21
N GLY A 164 -7.63 -1.86 -2.35
CA GLY A 164 -8.69 -1.88 -3.34
C GLY A 164 -9.59 -3.10 -3.20
N ILE A 165 -10.79 -2.96 -3.70
CA ILE A 165 -11.76 -4.06 -3.86
C ILE A 165 -12.22 -4.06 -5.31
N GLU A 166 -12.28 -5.23 -5.91
CA GLU A 166 -12.96 -5.45 -7.18
C GLU A 166 -14.27 -6.17 -6.90
N ARG A 167 -15.38 -5.51 -7.19
CA ARG A 167 -16.74 -6.01 -6.97
C ARG A 167 -17.53 -5.92 -8.26
N ASP A 168 -18.04 -7.04 -8.73
CA ASP A 168 -18.80 -7.12 -10.00
C ASP A 168 -18.03 -6.52 -11.20
N ASN A 169 -16.72 -6.76 -11.24
CA ASN A 169 -15.76 -6.19 -12.20
C ASN A 169 -15.61 -4.64 -12.12
N LEU A 170 -16.11 -4.01 -11.06
CA LEU A 170 -15.94 -2.59 -10.83
C LEU A 170 -14.88 -2.36 -9.72
N PRO A 171 -13.93 -1.45 -9.96
CA PRO A 171 -12.90 -1.13 -8.98
C PRO A 171 -13.44 -0.18 -7.90
N ILE A 172 -13.01 -0.43 -6.67
CA ILE A 172 -13.18 0.47 -5.52
C ILE A 172 -11.77 0.72 -4.99
N PRO A 173 -11.06 1.74 -5.50
CA PRO A 173 -9.72 2.08 -5.02
C PRO A 173 -9.80 2.73 -3.64
N ASN A 174 -8.79 2.48 -2.81
CA ASN A 174 -8.65 3.00 -1.46
C ASN A 174 -9.98 3.01 -0.65
N PRO A 175 -10.61 1.83 -0.48
CA PRO A 175 -11.93 1.74 0.14
C PRO A 175 -11.86 2.19 1.61
N ASP A 176 -12.92 2.87 2.05
CA ASP A 176 -13.09 3.23 3.45
C ASP A 176 -13.01 2.00 4.37
N VAL A 177 -12.44 2.16 5.55
CA VAL A 177 -12.23 1.07 6.52
C VAL A 177 -13.51 0.40 7.01
N GLU A 178 -14.66 1.08 6.93
CA GLU A 178 -15.98 0.55 7.25
C GLU A 178 -16.63 -0.16 6.05
N THR A 179 -15.99 -0.16 4.87
CA THR A 179 -16.48 -0.88 3.69
C THR A 179 -16.62 -2.38 4.01
N MET A 180 -17.83 -2.91 3.79
CA MET A 180 -18.15 -4.32 4.03
C MET A 180 -17.60 -5.20 2.90
N ILE A 181 -16.90 -6.24 3.26
CA ILE A 181 -16.37 -7.27 2.35
C ILE A 181 -17.51 -8.24 2.02
N GLN A 182 -17.74 -8.47 0.73
CA GLN A 182 -18.85 -9.28 0.21
C GLN A 182 -18.34 -10.53 -0.51
N LYS A 183 -19.23 -11.52 -0.63
CA LYS A 183 -18.95 -12.71 -1.43
C LYS A 183 -18.76 -12.31 -2.91
N GLY A 184 -17.72 -12.86 -3.51
CA GLY A 184 -17.35 -12.57 -4.89
C GLY A 184 -16.35 -11.42 -5.04
N ASP A 185 -16.13 -10.62 -4.00
CA ASP A 185 -15.10 -9.59 -4.02
C ASP A 185 -13.72 -10.21 -4.28
N ILE A 186 -12.87 -9.44 -4.94
CA ILE A 186 -11.42 -9.63 -4.92
C ILE A 186 -10.85 -8.46 -4.14
N ILE A 187 -10.33 -8.72 -2.95
CA ILE A 187 -9.64 -7.70 -2.17
C ILE A 187 -8.15 -7.70 -2.50
N TRP A 188 -7.60 -6.53 -2.71
CA TRP A 188 -6.18 -6.33 -3.01
C TRP A 188 -5.46 -5.86 -1.76
N VAL A 189 -4.50 -6.66 -1.31
CA VAL A 189 -3.75 -6.39 -0.07
C VAL A 189 -2.31 -6.10 -0.39
N LEU A 190 -1.86 -4.89 -0.02
CA LEU A 190 -0.47 -4.46 -0.10
C LEU A 190 0.26 -4.81 1.20
N GLY A 191 1.45 -5.35 1.09
CA GLY A 191 2.29 -5.67 2.24
C GLY A 191 3.67 -6.18 1.83
N SER A 192 4.40 -6.76 2.78
CA SER A 192 5.71 -7.38 2.52
C SER A 192 5.56 -8.85 2.14
N GLN A 193 6.68 -9.49 1.72
CA GLN A 193 6.72 -10.93 1.49
C GLN A 193 6.23 -11.72 2.72
N ARG A 194 6.56 -11.27 3.93
CA ARG A 194 6.08 -11.90 5.18
C ARG A 194 4.55 -11.91 5.31
N MET A 195 3.89 -10.90 4.75
CA MET A 195 2.42 -10.88 4.68
C MET A 195 1.92 -12.02 3.78
N ALA A 196 2.47 -12.17 2.58
CA ALA A 196 2.08 -13.23 1.65
C ALA A 196 2.29 -14.61 2.27
N ASP A 197 3.46 -14.85 2.88
CA ASP A 197 3.79 -16.09 3.57
C ASP A 197 2.78 -16.40 4.70
N SER A 198 2.36 -15.36 5.44
CA SER A 198 1.38 -15.49 6.51
C SER A 198 -0.02 -15.80 5.96
N LEU A 199 -0.41 -15.21 4.83
CA LEU A 199 -1.68 -15.50 4.15
C LEU A 199 -1.70 -16.93 3.59
N ILE A 200 -0.58 -17.41 3.04
CA ILE A 200 -0.43 -18.79 2.57
C ILE A 200 -0.53 -19.76 3.77
N LYS A 201 0.23 -19.51 4.83
CA LYS A 201 0.22 -20.33 6.04
C LYS A 201 -1.15 -20.38 6.71
N GLY A 202 -1.91 -19.30 6.63
CA GLY A 202 -3.29 -19.22 7.10
C GLY A 202 -4.32 -19.87 6.17
N GLY A 203 -3.92 -20.42 5.03
CA GLY A 203 -4.82 -21.04 4.05
C GLY A 203 -5.66 -20.04 3.24
N ILE A 204 -5.35 -18.75 3.31
CA ILE A 204 -6.09 -17.68 2.63
C ILE A 204 -5.62 -17.55 1.18
N LEU A 205 -4.33 -17.67 0.95
CA LEU A 205 -3.73 -17.79 -0.38
C LEU A 205 -3.26 -19.22 -0.58
N LYS A 206 -3.45 -19.74 -1.79
CA LYS A 206 -2.90 -21.04 -2.18
C LYS A 206 -1.42 -20.85 -2.52
N ASP A 207 -0.58 -21.70 -1.96
CA ASP A 207 0.79 -21.87 -2.41
C ASP A 207 0.78 -22.36 -3.88
N LYS A 208 1.65 -21.81 -4.71
CA LYS A 208 1.70 -22.15 -6.15
C LYS A 208 2.68 -23.24 -6.43
#